data_69b9f699d64846f73ba679f3a10e9e08
#
_entry.id   69b9f699d64846f73ba679f3a10e9e08
#
_cell.length_a   1.000
_cell.length_b   1.000
_cell.length_c   1.000
_cell.angle_alpha   90.00
_cell.angle_beta   90.00
_cell.angle_gamma   90.00
#
_symmetry.space_group_name_H-M   'P 1'
#
loop_
_entity.id
_entity.type
_entity.pdbx_description
1 polymer ?
#
loop_
_entity_poly.entity_id
_entity_poly.type
_entity_poly.pdbx_seq_one_letter_code
_entity_poly.pdbx_strand_id
1 'polypeptide(L)'
;PSSRETENVHRDVLYGCWCKGSRIGGGTLPPLSLLSTATVLKQAGHDVVLRDMIEENIGFEQLKDVVKYIDVVIVLTSTMSFVEDSNLLLELKEFNEGLKTIVFGAHPSFMPEDTLEHPGIDIIIRREPEFVVRDLISLMNEGKDYDSLNGIGYKKNNRVFVNPFYPFVDYNQIPISDRSLLSQRSHYYNPI
;
A
#
# COMPACT_ATOMS: atom_id res chain seq x y z
N PRO A 1 24.13 5.26 32.45
CA PRO A 1 24.00 5.14 31.03
C PRO A 1 23.09 3.94 30.74
N SER A 2 21.81 4.23 30.56
CA SER A 2 20.80 3.22 30.30
C SER A 2 20.88 2.82 28.84
N SER A 3 21.19 1.56 28.61
CA SER A 3 20.99 0.86 27.37
C SER A 3 19.52 0.98 26.96
N ARG A 4 19.22 1.78 25.95
CA ARG A 4 17.96 1.66 25.22
C ARG A 4 18.06 0.34 24.45
N GLU A 5 17.43 -0.67 24.99
CA GLU A 5 17.06 -1.84 24.21
C GLU A 5 16.26 -1.33 23.02
N THR A 6 16.79 -1.55 21.83
CA THR A 6 16.04 -1.37 20.59
C THR A 6 14.98 -2.45 20.56
N GLU A 7 13.82 -2.16 21.16
CA GLU A 7 12.62 -2.92 20.86
C GLU A 7 12.44 -2.87 19.34
N ASN A 8 12.51 -4.03 18.72
CA ASN A 8 12.02 -4.22 17.36
C ASN A 8 10.53 -3.91 17.40
N VAL A 9 10.18 -2.65 17.15
CA VAL A 9 8.80 -2.24 16.97
C VAL A 9 8.37 -2.91 15.66
N HIS A 10 7.63 -4.00 15.76
CA HIS A 10 6.91 -4.55 14.63
C HIS A 10 5.99 -3.44 14.10
N ARG A 11 6.31 -2.94 12.91
CA ARG A 11 5.51 -1.89 12.29
C ARG A 11 4.38 -2.53 11.52
N ASP A 12 3.19 -2.22 11.93
CA ASP A 12 1.99 -2.70 11.25
C ASP A 12 1.83 -2.02 9.90
N VAL A 13 1.57 -2.80 8.87
CA VAL A 13 1.34 -2.29 7.51
C VAL A 13 -0.12 -2.48 7.15
N LEU A 14 -0.86 -1.39 6.99
CA LEU A 14 -2.26 -1.42 6.56
C LEU A 14 -2.35 -1.35 5.04
N TYR A 15 -3.09 -2.29 4.48
CA TYR A 15 -3.46 -2.32 3.07
C TYR A 15 -4.92 -1.98 2.90
N GLY A 16 -5.21 -0.93 2.15
CA GLY A 16 -6.56 -0.57 1.77
C GLY A 16 -6.72 -0.52 0.26
N CYS A 17 -7.79 -1.11 -0.27
CA CYS A 17 -8.29 -0.80 -1.59
C CYS A 17 -9.44 0.17 -1.43
N TRP A 18 -9.21 1.42 -1.76
CA TRP A 18 -10.26 2.41 -1.88
C TRP A 18 -10.60 2.54 -3.36
N CYS A 19 -11.80 2.18 -3.74
CA CYS A 19 -12.33 2.45 -5.06
C CYS A 19 -13.83 2.68 -4.94
N LYS A 20 -14.28 3.91 -5.10
CA LYS A 20 -15.71 4.26 -5.18
C LYS A 20 -16.30 4.02 -6.56
N GLY A 21 -15.55 3.43 -7.48
CA GLY A 21 -16.02 3.12 -8.81
C GLY A 21 -16.91 1.88 -8.84
N SER A 22 -18.04 1.95 -9.55
CA SER A 22 -18.84 0.75 -9.83
C SER A 22 -17.98 -0.31 -10.51
N ARG A 23 -17.84 -1.46 -9.87
CA ARG A 23 -17.20 -2.62 -10.51
C ARG A 23 -18.01 -3.02 -11.74
N ILE A 24 -17.36 -3.09 -12.89
CA ILE A 24 -18.02 -3.48 -14.15
C ILE A 24 -18.64 -4.88 -13.96
N GLY A 25 -19.95 -4.99 -14.18
CA GLY A 25 -20.67 -6.27 -14.13
C GLY A 25 -21.27 -6.65 -12.78
N GLY A 26 -21.22 -5.79 -11.77
CA GLY A 26 -21.90 -6.02 -10.45
C GLY A 26 -21.32 -7.17 -9.62
N GLY A 27 -20.29 -7.84 -10.07
CA GLY A 27 -19.58 -8.90 -9.31
C GLY A 27 -18.49 -8.35 -8.45
N THR A 28 -18.37 -8.87 -7.22
CA THR A 28 -17.31 -8.51 -6.31
C THR A 28 -16.11 -9.42 -6.54
N LEU A 29 -15.03 -8.87 -7.09
CA LEU A 29 -13.78 -9.59 -7.26
C LEU A 29 -12.80 -9.21 -6.15
N PRO A 30 -12.04 -10.16 -5.59
CA PRO A 30 -11.03 -9.86 -4.61
C PRO A 30 -9.96 -8.92 -5.21
N PRO A 31 -9.38 -8.02 -4.42
CA PRO A 31 -8.33 -7.10 -4.87
C PRO A 31 -7.00 -7.86 -5.03
N LEU A 32 -6.84 -8.61 -6.13
CA LEU A 32 -5.75 -9.58 -6.30
C LEU A 32 -4.35 -8.97 -6.16
N SER A 33 -4.10 -7.79 -6.74
CA SER A 33 -2.79 -7.14 -6.64
C SER A 33 -2.45 -6.76 -5.19
N LEU A 34 -3.43 -6.25 -4.43
CA LEU A 34 -3.25 -5.96 -3.00
C LEU A 34 -3.06 -7.25 -2.20
N LEU A 35 -3.85 -8.28 -2.50
CA LEU A 35 -3.77 -9.54 -1.80
C LEU A 35 -2.43 -10.25 -2.04
N SER A 36 -1.91 -10.20 -3.28
CA SER A 36 -0.59 -10.71 -3.63
C SER A 36 0.50 -9.97 -2.86
N THR A 37 0.48 -8.65 -2.89
CA THR A 37 1.43 -7.79 -2.16
C THR A 37 1.38 -8.05 -0.65
N ALA A 38 0.18 -8.10 -0.07
CA ALA A 38 -0.04 -8.40 1.34
C ALA A 38 0.52 -9.80 1.72
N THR A 39 0.34 -10.78 0.83
CA THR A 39 0.87 -12.13 1.04
C THR A 39 2.40 -12.15 1.09
N VAL A 40 3.05 -11.45 0.17
CA VAL A 40 4.52 -11.35 0.13
C VAL A 40 5.05 -10.69 1.40
N LEU A 41 4.43 -9.62 1.86
CA LEU A 41 4.82 -8.95 3.10
C LEU A 41 4.62 -9.81 4.34
N LYS A 42 3.48 -10.51 4.44
CA LYS A 42 3.22 -11.44 5.53
C LYS A 42 4.27 -12.56 5.59
N GLN A 43 4.65 -13.11 4.42
CA GLN A 43 5.71 -14.12 4.34
C GLN A 43 7.10 -13.57 4.69
N ALA A 44 7.33 -12.28 4.49
CA ALA A 44 8.55 -11.59 4.92
C ALA A 44 8.56 -11.27 6.43
N GLY A 45 7.50 -11.64 7.18
CA GLY A 45 7.42 -11.49 8.62
C GLY A 45 6.84 -10.16 9.10
N HIS A 46 6.17 -9.41 8.21
CA HIS A 46 5.50 -8.17 8.60
C HIS A 46 4.07 -8.43 9.07
N ASP A 47 3.61 -7.64 10.03
CA ASP A 47 2.21 -7.62 10.42
C ASP A 47 1.40 -6.85 9.37
N VAL A 48 0.46 -7.55 8.74
CA VAL A 48 -0.30 -7.03 7.60
C VAL A 48 -1.79 -7.08 7.89
N VAL A 49 -2.44 -5.94 7.73
CA VAL A 49 -3.90 -5.82 7.78
C VAL A 49 -4.41 -5.42 6.40
N LEU A 50 -5.14 -6.31 5.73
CA LEU A 50 -5.79 -6.03 4.45
C LEU A 50 -7.24 -5.59 4.69
N ARG A 51 -7.64 -4.48 4.10
CA ARG A 51 -9.02 -3.98 4.10
C ARG A 51 -9.49 -3.74 2.67
N ASP A 52 -10.57 -4.38 2.28
CA ASP A 52 -11.33 -4.02 1.09
C ASP A 52 -12.49 -3.12 1.52
N MET A 53 -12.26 -1.82 1.46
CA MET A 53 -13.20 -0.84 2.00
C MET A 53 -14.57 -0.87 1.33
N ILE A 54 -14.63 -1.29 0.06
CA ILE A 54 -15.89 -1.40 -0.67
C ILE A 54 -16.67 -2.61 -0.16
N GLU A 55 -16.02 -3.76 -0.12
CA GLU A 55 -16.66 -5.01 0.28
C GLU A 55 -17.03 -5.02 1.76
N GLU A 56 -16.15 -4.44 2.59
CA GLU A 56 -16.36 -4.32 4.02
C GLU A 56 -17.27 -3.15 4.39
N ASN A 57 -17.66 -2.32 3.43
CA ASN A 57 -18.43 -1.09 3.64
C ASN A 57 -17.81 -0.19 4.72
N ILE A 58 -16.49 -0.04 4.69
CA ILE A 58 -15.72 0.77 5.63
C ILE A 58 -15.67 2.21 5.12
N GLY A 59 -16.12 3.14 5.94
CA GLY A 59 -15.98 4.57 5.70
C GLY A 59 -14.72 5.15 6.36
N PHE A 60 -14.51 6.45 6.15
CA PHE A 60 -13.36 7.18 6.67
C PHE A 60 -13.25 7.10 8.20
N GLU A 61 -14.36 7.19 8.92
CA GLU A 61 -14.37 7.19 10.39
C GLU A 61 -13.82 5.87 10.96
N GLN A 62 -14.16 4.73 10.35
CA GLN A 62 -13.64 3.43 10.80
C GLN A 62 -12.15 3.28 10.48
N LEU A 63 -11.65 3.89 9.40
CA LEU A 63 -10.23 3.89 9.07
C LEU A 63 -9.39 4.66 10.08
N LYS A 64 -9.89 5.79 10.59
CA LYS A 64 -9.20 6.62 11.58
C LYS A 64 -8.76 5.82 12.80
N ASP A 65 -9.63 4.93 13.28
CA ASP A 65 -9.33 4.13 14.47
C ASP A 65 -8.20 3.12 14.23
N VAL A 66 -8.07 2.62 13.02
CA VAL A 66 -7.01 1.69 12.63
C VAL A 66 -5.71 2.43 12.36
N VAL A 67 -5.78 3.55 11.63
CA VAL A 67 -4.61 4.33 11.18
C VAL A 67 -3.80 4.93 12.33
N LYS A 68 -4.39 5.13 13.51
CA LYS A 68 -3.68 5.57 14.71
C LYS A 68 -2.50 4.67 15.11
N TYR A 69 -2.60 3.40 14.77
CA TYR A 69 -1.65 2.35 15.19
C TYR A 69 -0.78 1.83 14.05
N ILE A 70 -0.82 2.50 12.90
CA ILE A 70 -0.17 2.04 11.67
C ILE A 70 0.90 3.02 11.25
N ASP A 71 2.05 2.51 10.86
CA ASP A 71 3.15 3.32 10.33
C ASP A 71 3.07 3.53 8.82
N VAL A 72 2.50 2.58 8.09
CA VAL A 72 2.47 2.60 6.61
C VAL A 72 1.11 2.19 6.08
N VAL A 73 0.55 3.00 5.19
CA VAL A 73 -0.64 2.67 4.39
C VAL A 73 -0.23 2.49 2.93
N ILE A 74 -0.68 1.40 2.33
CA ILE A 74 -0.44 1.10 0.91
C ILE A 74 -1.77 1.00 0.18
N VAL A 75 -1.94 1.78 -0.88
CA VAL A 75 -3.19 1.88 -1.64
C VAL A 75 -2.96 1.57 -3.11
N LEU A 76 -3.85 0.73 -3.67
CA LEU A 76 -3.95 0.54 -5.11
C LEU A 76 -4.81 1.67 -5.68
N THR A 77 -4.25 2.45 -6.60
CA THR A 77 -4.97 3.54 -7.27
C THR A 77 -4.95 3.41 -8.79
N SER A 78 -5.94 4.02 -9.42
CA SER A 78 -6.07 4.14 -10.86
C SER A 78 -6.27 5.59 -11.24
N THR A 79 -6.18 5.92 -12.54
CA THR A 79 -6.45 7.28 -12.99
C THR A 79 -7.88 7.75 -12.66
N MET A 80 -8.82 6.82 -12.59
CA MET A 80 -10.23 7.16 -12.27
C MET A 80 -10.47 7.42 -10.78
N SER A 81 -9.69 6.78 -9.91
CA SER A 81 -9.85 6.88 -8.44
C SER A 81 -8.80 7.78 -7.78
N PHE A 82 -7.79 8.21 -8.53
CA PHE A 82 -6.62 8.91 -7.99
C PHE A 82 -6.96 10.10 -7.10
N VAL A 83 -7.88 10.96 -7.53
CA VAL A 83 -8.25 12.17 -6.78
C VAL A 83 -8.88 11.82 -5.44
N GLU A 84 -9.78 10.82 -5.43
CA GLU A 84 -10.44 10.37 -4.20
C GLU A 84 -9.44 9.66 -3.27
N ASP A 85 -8.62 8.76 -3.81
CA ASP A 85 -7.63 8.00 -3.06
C ASP A 85 -6.57 8.92 -2.42
N SER A 86 -6.07 9.88 -3.18
CA SER A 86 -5.03 10.80 -2.72
C SER A 86 -5.54 11.79 -1.67
N ASN A 87 -6.77 12.28 -1.80
CA ASN A 87 -7.40 13.12 -0.78
C ASN A 87 -7.65 12.34 0.51
N LEU A 88 -8.11 11.09 0.40
CA LEU A 88 -8.24 10.22 1.58
C LEU A 88 -6.90 10.07 2.31
N LEU A 89 -5.82 9.81 1.58
CA LEU A 89 -4.50 9.66 2.18
C LEU A 89 -4.05 10.96 2.87
N LEU A 90 -4.37 12.11 2.30
CA LEU A 90 -4.08 13.41 2.93
C LEU A 90 -4.83 13.55 4.26
N GLU A 91 -6.12 13.25 4.28
CA GLU A 91 -6.93 13.29 5.50
C GLU A 91 -6.42 12.30 6.57
N LEU A 92 -5.98 11.09 6.17
CA LEU A 92 -5.40 10.12 7.10
C LEU A 92 -4.07 10.60 7.70
N LYS A 93 -3.26 11.33 6.94
CA LYS A 93 -2.01 11.94 7.43
C LYS A 93 -2.27 13.06 8.45
N GLU A 94 -3.38 13.80 8.32
CA GLU A 94 -3.79 14.77 9.34
C GLU A 94 -4.11 14.09 10.67
N PHE A 95 -4.58 12.86 10.62
CA PHE A 95 -4.87 12.03 11.79
C PHE A 95 -3.64 11.42 12.45
N ASN A 96 -2.68 11.01 11.62
CA ASN A 96 -1.43 10.39 12.03
C ASN A 96 -0.27 11.03 11.25
N GLU A 97 0.37 12.04 11.83
CA GLU A 97 1.48 12.76 11.22
C GLU A 97 2.69 11.87 10.89
N GLY A 98 2.82 10.74 11.60
CA GLY A 98 3.88 9.75 11.37
C GLY A 98 3.59 8.80 10.20
N LEU A 99 2.36 8.79 9.69
CA LEU A 99 1.91 7.87 8.66
C LEU A 99 2.68 8.04 7.35
N LYS A 100 3.26 6.95 6.86
CA LYS A 100 3.81 6.87 5.51
C LYS A 100 2.77 6.35 4.55
N THR A 101 2.58 7.06 3.46
CA THR A 101 1.61 6.72 2.42
C THR A 101 2.31 6.25 1.16
N ILE A 102 1.95 5.07 0.71
CA ILE A 102 2.50 4.43 -0.49
C ILE A 102 1.34 4.15 -1.45
N VAL A 103 1.49 4.51 -2.71
CA VAL A 103 0.50 4.15 -3.73
C VAL A 103 1.13 3.38 -4.87
N PHE A 104 0.38 2.46 -5.44
CA PHE A 104 0.77 1.71 -6.63
C PHE A 104 -0.41 1.54 -7.57
N GLY A 105 -0.16 1.04 -8.76
CA GLY A 105 -1.16 0.81 -9.79
C GLY A 105 -0.87 1.54 -11.10
N ALA A 106 -1.88 1.66 -11.96
CA ALA A 106 -1.69 2.23 -13.28
C ALA A 106 -1.30 3.71 -13.21
N HIS A 107 -2.01 4.52 -12.43
CA HIS A 107 -1.76 5.95 -12.36
C HIS A 107 -0.33 6.29 -11.95
N PRO A 108 0.21 5.85 -10.79
CA PRO A 108 1.59 6.17 -10.40
C PRO A 108 2.65 5.55 -11.30
N SER A 109 2.32 4.50 -12.04
CA SER A 109 3.26 3.90 -13.00
C SER A 109 3.48 4.75 -14.24
N PHE A 110 2.43 5.44 -14.72
CA PHE A 110 2.45 6.25 -15.94
C PHE A 110 2.59 7.75 -15.68
N MET A 111 2.15 8.23 -14.51
CA MET A 111 2.16 9.63 -14.10
C MET A 111 2.89 9.80 -12.75
N PRO A 112 4.16 9.39 -12.66
CA PRO A 112 4.86 9.32 -11.37
C PRO A 112 5.06 10.69 -10.72
N GLU A 113 5.45 11.70 -11.50
CA GLU A 113 5.70 13.05 -11.01
C GLU A 113 4.39 13.69 -10.52
N ASP A 114 3.34 13.68 -11.36
CA ASP A 114 2.03 14.23 -11.02
C ASP A 114 1.45 13.55 -9.76
N THR A 115 1.63 12.24 -9.64
CA THR A 115 1.20 11.50 -8.45
C THR A 115 1.92 11.99 -7.19
N LEU A 116 3.23 12.20 -7.29
CA LEU A 116 4.06 12.62 -6.16
C LEU A 116 3.89 14.11 -5.82
N GLU A 117 3.37 14.94 -6.70
CA GLU A 117 3.03 16.32 -6.38
C GLU A 117 1.93 16.40 -5.32
N HIS A 118 1.05 15.41 -5.24
CA HIS A 118 -0.03 15.41 -4.25
C HIS A 118 0.51 15.25 -2.82
N PRO A 119 0.14 16.16 -1.86
CA PRO A 119 0.69 16.15 -0.51
C PRO A 119 0.35 14.90 0.31
N GLY A 120 -0.74 14.23 -0.01
CA GLY A 120 -1.16 12.98 0.63
C GLY A 120 -0.28 11.76 0.29
N ILE A 121 0.67 11.86 -0.65
CA ILE A 121 1.45 10.73 -1.13
C ILE A 121 2.93 10.95 -0.84
N ASP A 122 3.59 10.00 -0.16
CA ASP A 122 5.03 10.05 0.12
C ASP A 122 5.85 9.27 -0.90
N ILE A 123 5.37 8.07 -1.25
CA ILE A 123 6.10 7.12 -2.08
C ILE A 123 5.14 6.50 -3.10
N ILE A 124 5.63 6.26 -4.28
CA ILE A 124 4.93 5.47 -5.30
C ILE A 124 5.71 4.21 -5.63
N ILE A 125 4.98 3.17 -6.00
CA ILE A 125 5.55 1.97 -6.60
C ILE A 125 5.12 1.91 -8.06
N ARG A 126 6.07 1.62 -8.92
CA ARG A 126 5.87 1.58 -10.38
C ARG A 126 5.89 0.14 -10.88
N ARG A 127 4.87 -0.26 -11.62
CA ARG A 127 4.65 -1.62 -12.13
C ARG A 127 4.30 -2.63 -11.02
N GLU A 128 4.92 -3.81 -11.01
CA GLU A 128 4.63 -4.91 -10.11
C GLU A 128 5.06 -4.58 -8.68
N PRO A 129 4.14 -4.55 -7.71
CA PRO A 129 4.44 -4.03 -6.37
C PRO A 129 5.07 -5.05 -5.43
N GLU A 130 4.88 -6.34 -5.64
CA GLU A 130 5.10 -7.38 -4.64
C GLU A 130 6.49 -7.32 -3.99
N PHE A 131 7.54 -7.39 -4.79
CA PHE A 131 8.91 -7.42 -4.26
C PHE A 131 9.47 -6.04 -3.99
N VAL A 132 9.05 -5.04 -4.76
CA VAL A 132 9.43 -3.65 -4.50
C VAL A 132 8.93 -3.20 -3.13
N VAL A 133 7.66 -3.50 -2.81
CA VAL A 133 7.09 -3.17 -1.50
C VAL A 133 7.79 -3.93 -0.38
N ARG A 134 8.04 -5.23 -0.56
CA ARG A 134 8.79 -6.03 0.41
C ARG A 134 10.15 -5.42 0.75
N ASP A 135 10.92 -5.09 -0.29
CA ASP A 135 12.26 -4.55 -0.12
C ASP A 135 12.22 -3.15 0.50
N LEU A 136 11.26 -2.31 0.08
CA LEU A 136 11.04 -0.98 0.65
C LEU A 136 10.71 -1.05 2.14
N ILE A 137 9.74 -1.87 2.54
CA ILE A 137 9.31 -2.01 3.93
C ILE A 137 10.45 -2.61 4.78
N SER A 138 11.20 -3.56 4.24
CA SER A 138 12.38 -4.12 4.94
C SER A 138 13.43 -3.04 5.22
N LEU A 139 13.75 -2.19 4.22
CA LEU A 139 14.68 -1.07 4.41
C LEU A 139 14.16 -0.07 5.45
N MET A 140 12.86 0.27 5.38
CA MET A 140 12.24 1.19 6.34
C MET A 140 12.29 0.64 7.77
N ASN A 141 12.00 -0.64 7.98
CA ASN A 141 12.06 -1.29 9.29
C ASN A 141 13.47 -1.34 9.87
N GLU A 142 14.47 -1.52 9.01
CA GLU A 142 15.88 -1.50 9.41
C GLU A 142 16.41 -0.08 9.61
N GLY A 143 15.61 0.96 9.36
CA GLY A 143 16.05 2.36 9.41
C GLY A 143 17.09 2.71 8.33
N LYS A 144 17.14 1.92 7.27
CA LYS A 144 18.06 2.13 6.14
C LYS A 144 17.47 3.09 5.11
N ASP A 145 18.38 3.72 4.36
CA ASP A 145 18.02 4.59 3.23
C ASP A 145 17.49 3.72 2.07
N TYR A 146 16.38 4.14 1.47
CA TYR A 146 15.76 3.49 0.32
C TYR A 146 15.86 4.33 -0.97
N ASP A 147 16.58 5.45 -0.94
CA ASP A 147 16.68 6.39 -2.08
C ASP A 147 17.19 5.72 -3.36
N SER A 148 17.97 4.66 -3.26
CA SER A 148 18.51 3.91 -4.40
C SER A 148 17.66 2.71 -4.83
N LEU A 149 16.53 2.44 -4.17
CA LEU A 149 15.68 1.31 -4.51
C LEU A 149 15.00 1.53 -5.86
N ASN A 150 15.23 0.63 -6.80
CA ASN A 150 14.55 0.65 -8.08
C ASN A 150 13.04 0.38 -7.92
N GLY A 151 12.25 0.89 -8.86
CA GLY A 151 10.80 0.67 -8.89
C GLY A 151 10.00 1.65 -8.05
N ILE A 152 10.64 2.55 -7.31
CA ILE A 152 9.95 3.57 -6.52
C ILE A 152 10.10 4.97 -7.13
N GLY A 153 9.18 5.85 -6.73
CA GLY A 153 9.38 7.29 -6.73
C GLY A 153 9.05 7.84 -5.35
N TYR A 154 9.67 8.92 -4.94
CA TYR A 154 9.51 9.47 -3.59
C TYR A 154 9.78 10.97 -3.54
N LYS A 155 9.36 11.60 -2.45
CA LYS A 155 9.68 13.01 -2.14
C LYS A 155 10.77 13.10 -1.07
N LYS A 156 11.77 13.94 -1.31
CA LYS A 156 12.81 14.28 -0.33
C LYS A 156 13.16 15.78 -0.48
N ASN A 157 13.11 16.53 0.62
CA ASN A 157 13.39 17.96 0.63
C ASN A 157 12.58 18.76 -0.43
N ASN A 158 11.28 18.51 -0.53
CA ASN A 158 10.37 19.11 -1.52
C ASN A 158 10.76 18.86 -3.00
N ARG A 159 11.54 17.83 -3.26
CA ARG A 159 11.87 17.40 -4.62
C ARG A 159 11.34 16.00 -4.87
N VAL A 160 10.90 15.80 -6.08
CA VAL A 160 10.43 14.49 -6.58
C VAL A 160 11.62 13.76 -7.19
N PHE A 161 11.73 12.49 -6.86
CA PHE A 161 12.70 11.55 -7.42
C PHE A 161 11.96 10.35 -7.97
N VAL A 162 12.32 9.92 -9.17
CA VAL A 162 11.73 8.73 -9.82
C VAL A 162 12.85 7.81 -10.24
N ASN A 163 12.97 6.69 -9.57
CA ASN A 163 14.04 5.73 -9.82
C ASN A 163 13.74 4.87 -11.06
N PRO A 164 14.76 4.22 -11.65
CA PRO A 164 14.56 3.23 -12.70
C PRO A 164 13.56 2.15 -12.28
N PHE A 165 12.98 1.46 -13.26
CA PHE A 165 12.08 0.35 -12.94
C PHE A 165 12.80 -0.76 -12.18
N TYR A 166 12.07 -1.41 -11.30
CA TYR A 166 12.54 -2.64 -10.66
C TYR A 166 12.81 -3.72 -11.73
N PRO A 167 13.80 -4.58 -11.55
CA PRO A 167 14.03 -5.69 -12.46
C PRO A 167 12.76 -6.55 -12.63
N PHE A 168 12.61 -7.16 -13.80
CA PHE A 168 11.48 -8.06 -14.04
C PHE A 168 11.49 -9.19 -13.01
N VAL A 169 10.32 -9.40 -12.42
CA VAL A 169 10.09 -10.44 -11.44
C VAL A 169 9.78 -11.75 -12.17
N ASP A 170 10.41 -12.83 -11.75
CA ASP A 170 9.95 -14.16 -12.12
C ASP A 170 8.64 -14.45 -11.36
N TYR A 171 7.53 -14.52 -12.09
CA TYR A 171 6.21 -14.78 -11.52
C TYR A 171 6.12 -16.11 -10.76
N ASN A 172 7.00 -17.08 -11.04
CA ASN A 172 7.07 -18.32 -10.28
C ASN A 172 7.55 -18.11 -8.83
N GLN A 173 8.15 -16.98 -8.54
CA GLN A 173 8.60 -16.60 -7.19
C GLN A 173 7.50 -15.89 -6.39
N ILE A 174 6.43 -15.42 -7.04
CA ILE A 174 5.31 -14.80 -6.35
C ILE A 174 4.48 -15.92 -5.69
N PRO A 175 4.26 -15.86 -4.36
CA PRO A 175 3.50 -16.88 -3.69
C PRO A 175 2.02 -16.86 -4.10
N ILE A 176 1.36 -18.00 -3.96
CA ILE A 176 -0.10 -18.05 -4.09
C ILE A 176 -0.71 -17.15 -3.04
N SER A 177 -1.60 -16.25 -3.48
CA SER A 177 -2.22 -15.25 -2.62
C SER A 177 -2.97 -15.87 -1.45
N ASP A 178 -2.62 -15.45 -0.23
CA ASP A 178 -3.24 -15.93 1.01
C ASP A 178 -4.61 -15.28 1.22
N ARG A 179 -5.65 -15.98 0.78
CA ARG A 179 -7.04 -15.51 0.92
C ARG A 179 -7.51 -15.42 2.38
N SER A 180 -6.73 -15.92 3.35
CA SER A 180 -7.05 -15.75 4.77
C SER A 180 -6.94 -14.30 5.23
N LEU A 181 -6.25 -13.45 4.47
CA LEU A 181 -6.14 -12.02 4.71
C LEU A 181 -7.44 -11.25 4.39
N LEU A 182 -8.35 -11.82 3.63
CA LEU A 182 -9.65 -11.21 3.32
C LEU A 182 -10.62 -11.42 4.49
N SER A 183 -11.20 -10.34 5.02
CA SER A 183 -12.14 -10.39 6.16
C SER A 183 -13.47 -11.01 5.78
N GLN A 184 -13.94 -10.84 4.54
CA GLN A 184 -15.26 -11.26 4.05
C GLN A 184 -15.16 -12.19 2.84
N ARG A 185 -14.49 -13.34 3.00
CA ARG A 185 -14.22 -14.26 1.89
C ARG A 185 -15.45 -14.72 1.12
N SER A 186 -16.59 -14.91 1.80
CA SER A 186 -17.82 -15.38 1.18
C SER A 186 -18.44 -14.40 0.18
N HIS A 187 -18.15 -13.12 0.33
CA HIS A 187 -18.71 -12.07 -0.53
C HIS A 187 -18.09 -12.04 -1.92
N TYR A 188 -16.84 -12.53 -2.06
CA TYR A 188 -16.14 -12.60 -3.35
C TYR A 188 -16.55 -13.78 -4.22
N TYR A 189 -17.45 -14.63 -3.72
CA TYR A 189 -17.95 -15.80 -4.44
C TYR A 189 -19.45 -15.69 -4.61
N ASN A 190 -19.91 -14.80 -5.49
CA ASN A 190 -21.28 -14.90 -5.95
C ASN A 190 -21.32 -16.00 -7.02
N PRO A 191 -22.00 -17.12 -6.80
CA PRO A 191 -22.29 -18.05 -7.89
C PRO A 191 -23.18 -17.32 -8.90
N ILE A 192 -22.76 -17.34 -10.16
CA ILE A 192 -23.58 -16.92 -11.31
C ILE A 192 -24.75 -17.86 -11.42
#